data_3318427acd81d817a76e9ee20d34915a
#
_entry.id   3318427acd81d817a76e9ee20d34915a
#
_cell.length_a   1.000
_cell.length_b   1.000
_cell.length_c   1.000
_cell.angle_alpha   90.00
_cell.angle_beta   90.00
_cell.angle_gamma   90.00
#
_symmetry.space_group_name_H-M   'P 1'
#
loop_
_entity.id
_entity.type
_entity.pdbx_description
1 polymer ?
#
loop_
_entity_poly.entity_id
_entity_poly.type
_entity_poly.pdbx_seq_one_letter_code
_entity_poly.pdbx_strand_id
1 'polypeptide(L)'
;MGGSPVVDSGGTGAGGGAPPGGGGTSSGGATSGTGGGNGGGGGAMDAASDQRANVIDARSEVADTNRDVQGTRDASRLDATESADVAAPVEAGTPGARIVGRTAAGAAGRRFGWPGVAFYARFSGTQASVQLNDGTFGNSFEVVVDGGMPRKFRTVAGQAAYSLANSLIAGTHDVVLWRSTEVFDSGVTELVSFNDFGAGGALLAPRLAPDRRIEVVGDSISVGAGLEGGAAGCAANKTSTDNYFAYGSVAARAVAADVVTIAYSGIGVFRSFNPADPTMPMRYDRAIPSEGAGWDFSQYQPHVVVINLGTNDFGAGDPGQPYVDAYVAFVRHIRANYPGAYFICIAMYGNQETAVGNVVNALRNGGETRIEQLNFNPVQNNLGCAQHPNAAAQTAMGNLLAARLRAVMNW
;
A
#
# COMPACT_ATOMS: atom_id res chain seq x y z
N MET A 1 62.07 25.95 10.12
CA MET A 1 63.07 25.20 9.38
C MET A 1 62.31 24.11 8.69
N GLY A 2 62.03 24.19 7.54
CA GLY A 2 62.52 24.02 6.22
C GLY A 2 61.77 22.83 5.63
N GLY A 3 61.20 22.74 4.49
CA GLY A 3 61.19 23.47 3.27
C GLY A 3 60.64 22.48 2.23
N SER A 4 59.69 22.89 1.45
CA SER A 4 59.29 22.18 0.22
C SER A 4 60.44 22.09 -0.78
N PRO A 5 60.34 21.23 -1.80
CA PRO A 5 60.13 21.84 -3.11
C PRO A 5 59.11 21.13 -4.03
N VAL A 6 58.51 22.01 -4.79
CA VAL A 6 57.81 21.81 -6.06
C VAL A 6 58.83 21.45 -7.14
N VAL A 7 58.50 20.58 -8.08
CA VAL A 7 58.98 20.64 -9.47
C VAL A 7 57.88 20.24 -10.44
N ASP A 8 57.71 21.10 -11.37
CA ASP A 8 56.86 21.20 -12.54
C ASP A 8 57.55 20.56 -13.78
N SER A 9 56.77 20.37 -14.80
CA SER A 9 57.06 20.23 -16.25
C SER A 9 56.44 18.95 -16.84
N GLY A 10 55.58 18.96 -17.83
CA GLY A 10 55.43 19.82 -18.98
C GLY A 10 55.53 18.97 -20.25
N GLY A 11 54.61 19.16 -21.20
CA GLY A 11 54.80 18.65 -22.55
C GLY A 11 53.62 17.84 -23.10
N THR A 12 52.64 18.42 -23.72
CA THR A 12 52.43 18.80 -25.14
C THR A 12 52.41 17.65 -26.14
N GLY A 13 51.33 17.58 -26.94
CA GLY A 13 51.27 16.84 -28.21
C GLY A 13 49.87 16.46 -28.61
N ALA A 14 49.30 17.16 -29.30
CA ALA A 14 48.40 17.54 -30.36
C ALA A 14 48.32 16.55 -31.55
N GLY A 15 47.15 16.47 -32.15
CA GLY A 15 46.87 15.91 -33.46
C GLY A 15 45.71 14.91 -33.44
N GLY A 16 44.56 15.13 -33.94
CA GLY A 16 44.08 15.85 -35.13
C GLY A 16 43.64 14.84 -36.15
N GLY A 17 42.32 14.81 -36.49
CA GLY A 17 41.90 14.06 -37.65
C GLY A 17 40.47 13.59 -37.66
N ALA A 18 39.54 14.38 -38.12
CA ALA A 18 38.32 14.00 -38.81
C ALA A 18 38.34 14.67 -40.20
N PRO A 19 37.36 14.46 -41.05
CA PRO A 19 36.59 13.32 -41.59
C PRO A 19 36.93 13.14 -43.13
N PRO A 20 36.14 12.66 -44.07
CA PRO A 20 34.74 12.81 -44.48
C PRO A 20 34.08 11.51 -44.97
N GLY A 21 32.78 11.31 -45.08
CA GLY A 21 31.80 11.97 -45.96
C GLY A 21 31.52 11.16 -47.21
N GLY A 22 30.20 10.91 -47.47
CA GLY A 22 29.65 10.35 -48.71
C GLY A 22 28.50 9.43 -48.40
N GLY A 23 27.27 9.67 -48.62
CA GLY A 23 26.58 10.32 -49.77
C GLY A 23 26.10 9.24 -50.76
N GLY A 24 24.78 8.94 -50.78
CA GLY A 24 24.23 8.06 -51.76
C GLY A 24 22.72 7.92 -51.64
N THR A 25 22.01 8.77 -52.33
CA THR A 25 20.57 8.74 -52.63
C THR A 25 20.24 7.79 -53.74
N SER A 26 19.08 7.12 -53.73
CA SER A 26 18.13 6.85 -54.84
C SER A 26 17.07 5.90 -54.33
N SER A 27 15.79 6.27 -54.20
CA SER A 27 14.74 6.55 -55.19
C SER A 27 14.24 5.34 -56.00
N GLY A 28 12.93 5.08 -55.86
CA GLY A 28 12.07 4.43 -56.79
C GLY A 28 11.74 2.97 -56.51
N GLY A 29 10.53 2.56 -56.51
CA GLY A 29 9.44 2.71 -57.30
C GLY A 29 8.31 1.75 -56.92
N ALA A 30 7.11 2.24 -57.01
CA ALA A 30 5.87 1.50 -56.87
C ALA A 30 5.62 0.58 -58.07
N THR A 31 5.04 -0.59 -57.82
CA THR A 31 4.09 -1.15 -58.83
C THR A 31 3.03 -2.01 -58.14
N SER A 32 1.84 -1.67 -58.43
CA SER A 32 0.56 -2.36 -58.26
C SER A 32 0.50 -3.70 -58.98
N GLY A 33 -0.21 -4.66 -58.42
CA GLY A 33 -0.57 -5.89 -59.06
C GLY A 33 -1.84 -6.49 -58.48
N THR A 34 -2.94 -6.25 -59.13
CA THR A 34 -4.27 -6.85 -58.99
C THR A 34 -4.33 -8.29 -59.53
N GLY A 35 -5.21 -9.09 -58.93
CA GLY A 35 -5.75 -10.36 -59.42
C GLY A 35 -5.88 -11.38 -58.30
N GLY A 36 -7.03 -11.90 -57.90
CA GLY A 36 -8.22 -12.28 -58.61
C GLY A 36 -8.38 -13.81 -58.59
N GLY A 37 -9.49 -14.27 -57.97
CA GLY A 37 -9.97 -15.63 -58.23
C GLY A 37 -10.10 -16.54 -57.00
N ASN A 38 -11.22 -16.65 -56.39
CA ASN A 38 -12.40 -17.51 -56.62
C ASN A 38 -12.24 -18.98 -56.20
N GLY A 39 -13.20 -19.41 -55.35
CA GLY A 39 -13.74 -20.78 -55.31
C GLY A 39 -13.67 -21.39 -53.92
N GLY A 40 -14.70 -21.43 -53.14
CA GLY A 40 -15.85 -22.33 -53.14
C GLY A 40 -15.67 -23.28 -52.00
N GLY A 41 -16.55 -23.34 -51.08
CA GLY A 41 -17.80 -23.91 -50.94
C GLY A 41 -17.99 -24.56 -49.61
N GLY A 42 -19.02 -24.23 -48.93
CA GLY A 42 -20.02 -25.15 -48.44
C GLY A 42 -19.96 -25.61 -46.98
N GLY A 43 -20.98 -25.29 -46.20
CA GLY A 43 -21.40 -26.09 -45.08
C GLY A 43 -21.99 -25.29 -43.94
N ALA A 44 -23.16 -24.71 -44.14
CA ALA A 44 -24.02 -24.24 -43.04
C ALA A 44 -24.63 -25.44 -42.30
N MET A 45 -24.69 -25.38 -41.00
CA MET A 45 -25.80 -25.95 -40.23
C MET A 45 -26.12 -25.04 -39.06
N ASP A 46 -27.24 -24.37 -39.23
CA ASP A 46 -28.05 -23.76 -38.17
C ASP A 46 -28.50 -24.81 -37.16
N ALA A 47 -28.49 -24.47 -35.93
CA ALA A 47 -29.45 -24.97 -34.94
C ALA A 47 -29.69 -23.91 -33.86
N ALA A 48 -30.60 -23.00 -34.18
CA ALA A 48 -31.32 -22.24 -33.16
C ALA A 48 -32.24 -23.20 -32.40
N SER A 49 -32.22 -23.18 -31.07
CA SER A 49 -33.36 -23.63 -30.25
C SER A 49 -33.65 -22.60 -29.18
N ASP A 50 -34.65 -21.87 -29.53
CA ASP A 50 -35.56 -21.06 -28.73
C ASP A 50 -36.12 -21.90 -27.54
N GLN A 51 -36.01 -21.40 -26.33
CA GLN A 51 -36.93 -21.77 -25.25
C GLN A 51 -37.29 -20.52 -24.45
N ARG A 52 -38.44 -20.01 -24.89
CA ARG A 52 -39.23 -19.03 -24.11
C ARG A 52 -39.95 -19.70 -22.99
N ALA A 53 -40.02 -18.98 -21.87
CA ALA A 53 -41.17 -18.78 -20.99
C ALA A 53 -41.76 -19.95 -20.25
N ASN A 54 -41.75 -19.83 -18.91
CA ASN A 54 -42.99 -20.03 -18.15
C ASN A 54 -43.03 -19.05 -16.98
N VAL A 55 -43.81 -18.01 -17.18
CA VAL A 55 -44.40 -17.17 -16.15
C VAL A 55 -45.57 -17.98 -15.57
N ILE A 56 -45.58 -18.29 -14.29
CA ILE A 56 -46.75 -18.72 -13.57
C ILE A 56 -47.13 -17.60 -12.62
N ASP A 57 -48.22 -16.94 -13.01
CA ASP A 57 -49.04 -16.07 -12.22
C ASP A 57 -49.90 -16.92 -11.28
N ALA A 58 -49.86 -16.68 -9.99
CA ALA A 58 -50.82 -17.23 -9.03
C ALA A 58 -51.25 -16.14 -8.09
N ARG A 59 -52.31 -15.43 -8.52
CA ARG A 59 -53.23 -14.72 -7.64
C ARG A 59 -54.26 -15.71 -7.14
N SER A 60 -54.52 -15.72 -5.85
CA SER A 60 -55.75 -15.95 -5.10
C SER A 60 -55.38 -16.30 -3.66
N GLU A 61 -56.08 -15.98 -2.63
CA GLU A 61 -57.33 -15.31 -2.32
C GLU A 61 -57.28 -14.89 -0.84
N VAL A 62 -57.99 -13.86 -0.54
CA VAL A 62 -58.26 -13.26 0.76
C VAL A 62 -59.05 -14.23 1.63
N ALA A 63 -58.63 -14.42 2.87
CA ALA A 63 -59.56 -14.85 3.93
C ALA A 63 -59.29 -13.99 5.17
N ASP A 64 -60.22 -13.13 5.39
CA ASP A 64 -60.43 -12.26 6.55
C ASP A 64 -60.85 -13.12 7.76
N THR A 65 -60.11 -13.04 8.86
CA THR A 65 -60.66 -13.37 10.19
C THR A 65 -60.12 -12.37 11.20
N ASN A 66 -60.92 -11.35 11.42
CA ASN A 66 -60.93 -10.52 12.61
C ASN A 66 -60.95 -11.35 13.88
N ARG A 67 -59.96 -11.18 14.75
CA ARG A 67 -60.12 -11.37 16.19
C ARG A 67 -59.26 -10.37 16.95
N ASP A 68 -59.96 -9.43 17.56
CA ASP A 68 -59.47 -8.51 18.57
C ASP A 68 -58.77 -9.25 19.71
N VAL A 69 -57.53 -8.89 19.97
CA VAL A 69 -56.92 -8.96 21.29
C VAL A 69 -56.14 -7.68 21.50
N GLN A 70 -56.67 -6.81 22.33
CA GLN A 70 -55.98 -5.70 22.96
C GLN A 70 -54.81 -6.26 23.79
N GLY A 71 -53.58 -5.93 23.37
CA GLY A 71 -52.33 -6.23 24.10
C GLY A 71 -51.35 -5.11 23.84
N THR A 72 -51.20 -4.28 24.80
CA THR A 72 -50.15 -3.30 25.14
C THR A 72 -49.04 -3.14 24.12
N ARG A 73 -48.97 -1.92 23.59
CA ARG A 73 -47.82 -1.37 22.83
C ARG A 73 -46.60 -1.32 23.74
N ASP A 74 -45.68 -2.23 23.51
CA ASP A 74 -44.30 -2.02 23.91
C ASP A 74 -43.51 -1.74 22.64
N ALA A 75 -43.23 -0.44 22.40
CA ALA A 75 -42.37 0.03 21.36
C ALA A 75 -40.93 -0.24 21.83
N SER A 76 -40.41 -1.42 21.50
CA SER A 76 -39.00 -1.70 21.59
C SER A 76 -38.29 -0.78 20.59
N ARG A 77 -37.91 0.36 21.11
CA ARG A 77 -36.89 1.27 20.63
C ARG A 77 -35.66 0.41 20.31
N LEU A 78 -35.32 0.27 19.05
CA LEU A 78 -34.00 -0.17 18.65
C LEU A 78 -33.04 0.90 19.15
N ASP A 79 -32.50 0.69 20.33
CA ASP A 79 -31.30 1.37 20.79
C ASP A 79 -30.19 1.05 19.77
N ALA A 80 -29.97 1.99 18.85
CA ALA A 80 -28.70 2.18 18.27
C ALA A 80 -27.78 2.54 19.46
N THR A 81 -27.15 1.54 20.05
CA THR A 81 -25.99 1.78 20.88
C THR A 81 -24.97 2.45 19.98
N GLU A 82 -24.97 3.78 20.00
CA GLU A 82 -23.78 4.58 19.72
C GLU A 82 -22.66 3.91 20.51
N SER A 83 -21.76 3.25 19.82
CA SER A 83 -20.47 2.88 20.34
C SER A 83 -19.81 4.22 20.69
N ALA A 84 -20.00 4.65 21.93
CA ALA A 84 -19.23 5.74 22.48
C ALA A 84 -17.77 5.29 22.30
N ASP A 85 -17.08 5.96 21.39
CA ASP A 85 -15.66 5.82 21.15
C ASP A 85 -14.99 6.13 22.49
N VAL A 86 -14.72 5.10 23.27
CA VAL A 86 -14.04 5.26 24.56
C VAL A 86 -12.64 5.72 24.18
N ALA A 87 -12.46 7.03 24.22
CA ALA A 87 -11.20 7.67 23.91
C ALA A 87 -10.10 6.97 24.71
N ALA A 88 -9.12 6.39 24.01
CA ALA A 88 -7.98 5.73 24.64
C ALA A 88 -7.37 6.64 25.72
N PRO A 89 -6.96 6.12 26.86
CA PRO A 89 -6.41 6.91 27.95
C PRO A 89 -5.19 7.70 27.46
N VAL A 90 -5.06 8.94 27.93
CA VAL A 90 -3.93 9.83 27.64
C VAL A 90 -3.01 9.77 28.83
N GLU A 91 -1.78 9.31 28.66
CA GLU A 91 -0.74 9.47 29.67
C GLU A 91 -0.16 10.88 29.63
N ALA A 92 0.26 11.39 30.80
CA ALA A 92 1.06 12.60 30.90
C ALA A 92 2.46 12.32 30.34
N GLY A 93 2.60 12.39 29.02
CA GLY A 93 3.84 12.16 28.28
C GLY A 93 4.47 13.47 27.78
N THR A 94 5.65 13.36 27.23
CA THR A 94 6.33 14.50 26.61
C THR A 94 5.56 14.93 25.35
N PRO A 95 5.35 16.25 25.13
CA PRO A 95 4.77 16.76 23.88
C PRO A 95 5.55 16.26 22.67
N GLY A 96 4.81 15.80 21.65
CA GLY A 96 5.43 15.23 20.47
C GLY A 96 4.43 14.51 19.58
N ALA A 97 4.96 13.77 18.59
CA ALA A 97 4.16 12.87 17.76
C ALA A 97 4.60 11.42 18.00
N ARG A 98 3.63 10.51 18.09
CA ARG A 98 3.88 9.08 18.03
C ARG A 98 4.07 8.69 16.56
N ILE A 99 5.13 7.96 16.27
CA ILE A 99 5.50 7.56 14.91
C ILE A 99 5.18 6.07 14.74
N VAL A 100 4.50 5.73 13.65
CA VAL A 100 4.27 4.36 13.20
C VAL A 100 4.86 4.21 11.81
N GLY A 101 5.77 3.27 11.64
CA GLY A 101 6.54 3.09 10.42
C GLY A 101 8.03 3.28 10.63
N ARG A 102 8.81 2.89 9.64
CA ARG A 102 10.27 2.97 9.69
C ARG A 102 10.76 4.35 9.32
N THR A 103 11.61 4.93 10.18
CA THR A 103 12.20 6.26 9.98
C THR A 103 13.68 6.25 10.32
N ALA A 104 14.41 7.22 9.81
CA ALA A 104 15.79 7.50 10.16
C ALA A 104 15.94 8.92 10.69
N ALA A 105 17.04 9.21 11.39
CA ALA A 105 17.39 10.57 11.73
C ALA A 105 17.65 11.39 10.48
N GLY A 106 17.18 12.63 10.46
CA GLY A 106 17.44 13.61 9.42
C GLY A 106 18.23 14.81 9.92
N ALA A 107 18.49 15.76 9.05
CA ALA A 107 19.20 16.97 9.40
C ALA A 107 18.39 17.89 10.32
N ALA A 108 17.09 17.93 10.15
CA ALA A 108 16.16 18.79 10.89
C ALA A 108 15.04 18.02 11.61
N GLY A 109 14.91 16.70 11.38
CA GLY A 109 13.82 15.95 11.92
C GLY A 109 13.89 14.44 11.65
N ARG A 110 12.79 13.86 11.19
CA ARG A 110 12.68 12.43 10.89
C ARG A 110 12.49 12.21 9.39
N ARG A 111 13.38 11.43 8.78
CA ARG A 111 13.35 11.03 7.37
C ARG A 111 12.61 9.71 7.22
N PHE A 112 11.80 9.59 6.18
CA PHE A 112 11.02 8.39 5.90
C PHE A 112 10.73 8.25 4.40
N GLY A 113 10.50 7.00 3.96
CA GLY A 113 10.30 6.68 2.55
C GLY A 113 9.32 5.55 2.30
N TRP A 114 9.10 4.65 3.26
CA TRP A 114 8.11 3.60 3.13
C TRP A 114 6.69 4.18 3.09
N PRO A 115 5.75 3.59 2.30
CA PRO A 115 4.35 4.00 2.33
C PRO A 115 3.75 3.72 3.71
N GLY A 116 2.72 4.46 4.09
CA GLY A 116 2.02 4.24 5.34
C GLY A 116 2.74 4.70 6.59
N VAL A 117 3.91 5.34 6.49
CA VAL A 117 4.51 5.99 7.67
C VAL A 117 3.55 7.07 8.17
N ALA A 118 3.17 6.97 9.44
CA ALA A 118 2.17 7.81 10.05
C ALA A 118 2.68 8.52 11.31
N PHE A 119 2.25 9.75 11.49
CA PHE A 119 2.53 10.58 12.66
C PHE A 119 1.22 10.93 13.34
N TYR A 120 1.07 10.48 14.57
CA TYR A 120 -0.08 10.74 15.43
C TYR A 120 0.28 11.86 16.41
N ALA A 121 -0.29 13.04 16.22
CA ALA A 121 -0.05 14.19 17.08
C ALA A 121 -1.33 14.61 17.78
N ARG A 122 -1.21 15.22 18.94
CA ARG A 122 -2.28 15.80 19.72
C ARG A 122 -1.92 17.23 20.06
N PHE A 123 -2.88 18.13 19.97
CA PHE A 123 -2.65 19.55 20.24
C PHE A 123 -3.84 20.21 20.93
N SER A 124 -3.59 21.29 21.66
CA SER A 124 -4.61 22.25 22.06
C SER A 124 -4.59 23.43 21.10
N GLY A 125 -5.75 23.93 20.72
CA GLY A 125 -5.80 25.09 19.82
C GLY A 125 -7.00 25.11 18.89
N THR A 126 -6.88 25.84 17.78
CA THR A 126 -7.92 26.00 16.76
C THR A 126 -7.44 25.64 15.35
N GLN A 127 -6.16 25.32 15.21
CA GLN A 127 -5.51 25.00 13.93
C GLN A 127 -4.26 24.15 14.19
N ALA A 128 -3.70 23.56 13.15
CA ALA A 128 -2.40 22.90 13.19
C ALA A 128 -1.76 22.92 11.80
N SER A 129 -0.46 23.05 11.74
CA SER A 129 0.32 22.87 10.53
C SER A 129 1.50 21.92 10.77
N VAL A 130 2.07 21.41 9.68
CA VAL A 130 3.28 20.61 9.68
C VAL A 130 4.31 21.22 8.73
N GLN A 131 5.56 21.17 9.11
CA GLN A 131 6.68 21.52 8.24
C GLN A 131 7.34 20.24 7.72
N LEU A 132 7.29 20.07 6.41
CA LEU A 132 7.90 18.93 5.70
C LEU A 132 8.98 19.45 4.77
N ASN A 133 10.07 18.68 4.67
CA ASN A 133 11.07 18.84 3.62
C ASN A 133 10.95 17.64 2.68
N ASP A 134 10.43 17.87 1.49
CA ASP A 134 10.18 16.82 0.49
C ASP A 134 11.13 17.03 -0.69
N GLY A 135 12.05 16.15 -0.93
CA GLY A 135 13.09 16.27 -1.94
C GLY A 135 12.65 16.96 -3.25
N THR A 136 12.50 16.23 -4.34
CA THR A 136 12.19 16.84 -5.66
C THR A 136 10.85 16.42 -6.25
N PHE A 137 10.11 15.53 -5.62
CA PHE A 137 9.07 14.76 -6.34
C PHE A 137 7.62 14.96 -5.92
N GLY A 138 7.33 15.62 -4.79
CA GLY A 138 5.95 15.85 -4.33
C GLY A 138 5.23 14.59 -3.89
N ASN A 139 5.38 14.24 -2.62
CA ASN A 139 4.66 13.15 -1.97
C ASN A 139 3.20 13.54 -1.68
N SER A 140 2.33 12.55 -1.55
CA SER A 140 0.95 12.75 -1.07
C SER A 140 0.80 12.26 0.36
N PHE A 141 -0.02 12.97 1.11
CA PHE A 141 -0.35 12.68 2.51
C PHE A 141 -1.85 12.73 2.72
N GLU A 142 -2.37 11.80 3.51
CA GLU A 142 -3.69 11.92 4.10
C GLU A 142 -3.60 12.53 5.49
N VAL A 143 -4.53 13.43 5.79
CA VAL A 143 -4.71 14.06 7.09
C VAL A 143 -6.07 13.68 7.63
N VAL A 144 -6.09 13.15 8.85
CA VAL A 144 -7.33 12.87 9.58
C VAL A 144 -7.31 13.67 10.86
N VAL A 145 -8.34 14.49 11.09
CA VAL A 145 -8.50 15.29 12.30
C VAL A 145 -9.69 14.75 13.07
N ASP A 146 -9.50 14.44 14.35
CA ASP A 146 -10.53 13.96 15.30
C ASP A 146 -11.33 12.75 14.78
N GLY A 147 -10.66 11.85 14.06
CA GLY A 147 -11.30 10.68 13.46
C GLY A 147 -12.26 10.97 12.30
N GLY A 148 -12.27 12.21 11.80
CA GLY A 148 -13.10 12.62 10.66
C GLY A 148 -12.65 12.02 9.32
N MET A 149 -13.24 12.52 8.24
CA MET A 149 -12.89 12.08 6.88
C MET A 149 -11.45 12.47 6.53
N PRO A 150 -10.67 11.56 5.91
CA PRO A 150 -9.33 11.86 5.44
C PRO A 150 -9.36 12.95 4.36
N ARG A 151 -8.34 13.80 4.38
CA ARG A 151 -8.13 14.85 3.38
C ARG A 151 -6.72 14.75 2.83
N LYS A 152 -6.62 14.58 1.53
CA LYS A 152 -5.33 14.47 0.84
C LYS A 152 -4.75 15.85 0.54
N PHE A 153 -3.44 16.00 0.73
CA PHE A 153 -2.65 17.08 0.14
C PHE A 153 -1.35 16.53 -0.50
N ARG A 154 -0.76 17.32 -1.36
CA ARG A 154 0.50 17.00 -2.00
C ARG A 154 1.56 18.03 -1.63
N THR A 155 2.77 17.55 -1.36
CA THR A 155 3.93 18.39 -1.08
C THR A 155 4.50 19.01 -2.36
N VAL A 156 5.21 20.12 -2.18
CA VAL A 156 6.09 20.71 -3.20
C VAL A 156 7.53 20.36 -2.87
N ALA A 157 8.43 20.51 -3.85
CA ALA A 157 9.85 20.28 -3.62
C ALA A 157 10.42 21.25 -2.57
N GLY A 158 11.32 20.74 -1.73
CA GLY A 158 11.94 21.49 -0.66
C GLY A 158 11.13 21.56 0.63
N GLN A 159 11.52 22.48 1.51
CA GLN A 159 10.87 22.65 2.80
C GLN A 159 9.70 23.63 2.69
N ALA A 160 8.52 23.18 3.13
CA ALA A 160 7.31 23.99 3.15
C ALA A 160 6.41 23.64 4.33
N ALA A 161 5.56 24.60 4.71
CA ALA A 161 4.52 24.39 5.72
C ALA A 161 3.20 24.01 5.05
N TYR A 162 2.47 23.05 5.67
CA TYR A 162 1.18 22.55 5.19
C TYR A 162 0.16 22.65 6.31
N SER A 163 -1.00 23.25 6.03
CA SER A 163 -2.11 23.28 6.97
C SER A 163 -2.72 21.87 7.12
N LEU A 164 -2.74 21.37 8.34
CA LEU A 164 -3.40 20.11 8.70
C LEU A 164 -4.84 20.34 9.12
N ALA A 165 -5.09 21.42 9.86
CA ALA A 165 -6.40 21.83 10.32
C ALA A 165 -6.45 23.36 10.46
N ASN A 166 -7.64 23.93 10.30
CA ASN A 166 -7.90 25.34 10.57
C ASN A 166 -9.34 25.53 11.02
N SER A 167 -9.61 26.65 11.71
CA SER A 167 -10.95 27.04 12.14
C SER A 167 -11.68 25.98 12.98
N LEU A 168 -10.93 25.20 13.76
CA LEU A 168 -11.51 24.28 14.74
C LEU A 168 -12.08 25.06 15.94
N ILE A 169 -12.99 24.44 16.66
CA ILE A 169 -13.43 24.96 17.97
C ILE A 169 -12.22 24.88 18.91
N ALA A 170 -11.97 25.92 19.71
CA ALA A 170 -10.87 25.90 20.67
C ALA A 170 -10.98 24.68 21.61
N GLY A 171 -9.97 23.85 21.64
CA GLY A 171 -10.02 22.59 22.39
C GLY A 171 -8.80 21.72 22.17
N THR A 172 -8.93 20.46 22.55
CA THR A 172 -7.92 19.43 22.30
C THR A 172 -8.33 18.60 21.08
N HIS A 173 -7.40 18.45 20.16
CA HIS A 173 -7.61 17.77 18.89
C HIS A 173 -6.54 16.70 18.65
N ASP A 174 -6.91 15.67 17.94
CA ASP A 174 -5.99 14.64 17.46
C ASP A 174 -5.83 14.78 15.94
N VAL A 175 -4.62 14.67 15.44
CA VAL A 175 -4.32 14.69 14.02
C VAL A 175 -3.43 13.53 13.64
N VAL A 176 -3.77 12.86 12.55
CA VAL A 176 -2.95 11.84 11.90
C VAL A 176 -2.45 12.38 10.58
N LEU A 177 -1.14 12.38 10.39
CA LEU A 177 -0.49 12.64 9.12
C LEU A 177 0.04 11.30 8.58
N TRP A 178 -0.49 10.86 7.43
CA TRP A 178 -0.22 9.56 6.83
C TRP A 178 0.42 9.71 5.45
N ARG A 179 1.60 9.12 5.23
CA ARG A 179 2.21 9.10 3.91
C ARG A 179 1.46 8.14 2.98
N SER A 180 0.89 8.67 1.89
CA SER A 180 0.13 7.90 0.92
C SER A 180 0.99 7.28 -0.18
N THR A 181 2.12 7.91 -0.53
CA THR A 181 3.01 7.50 -1.63
C THR A 181 4.22 6.70 -1.15
N GLU A 182 4.86 5.99 -2.07
CA GLU A 182 6.12 5.29 -1.86
C GLU A 182 7.32 6.09 -2.39
N VAL A 183 8.55 5.60 -2.13
CA VAL A 183 9.77 6.25 -2.58
C VAL A 183 10.09 5.99 -4.06
N PHE A 184 9.45 5.01 -4.69
CA PHE A 184 9.73 4.58 -6.06
C PHE A 184 9.67 5.72 -7.07
N ASP A 185 8.63 6.54 -7.00
CA ASP A 185 8.40 7.65 -7.92
C ASP A 185 8.25 9.02 -7.22
N SER A 186 8.46 9.10 -5.90
CA SER A 186 8.21 10.32 -5.13
C SER A 186 9.28 10.71 -4.09
N GLY A 187 10.28 9.85 -3.86
CA GLY A 187 11.44 10.18 -3.02
C GLY A 187 11.20 10.15 -1.50
N VAL A 188 12.20 10.57 -0.75
CA VAL A 188 12.25 10.60 0.72
C VAL A 188 11.73 11.94 1.22
N THR A 189 10.94 11.90 2.29
CA THR A 189 10.45 13.09 3.00
C THR A 189 11.07 13.18 4.39
N GLU A 190 11.30 14.39 4.89
CA GLU A 190 11.68 14.67 6.27
C GLU A 190 10.56 15.46 6.96
N LEU A 191 10.04 14.94 8.07
CA LEU A 191 9.19 15.71 8.97
C LEU A 191 10.06 16.53 9.88
N VAL A 192 9.92 17.85 9.79
CA VAL A 192 10.71 18.83 10.57
C VAL A 192 10.01 19.13 11.88
N SER A 193 8.74 19.56 11.84
CA SER A 193 7.98 19.93 13.05
C SER A 193 6.47 19.95 12.82
N PHE A 194 5.73 19.81 13.91
CA PHE A 194 4.34 20.27 14.01
C PHE A 194 4.33 21.65 14.66
N ASN A 195 3.54 22.58 14.16
CA ASN A 195 3.51 23.96 14.62
C ASN A 195 2.17 24.65 14.32
N ASP A 196 2.08 25.95 14.66
CA ASP A 196 0.94 26.83 14.40
C ASP A 196 -0.40 26.27 14.91
N PHE A 197 -0.51 26.15 16.23
CA PHE A 197 -1.72 25.62 16.88
C PHE A 197 -2.78 26.71 17.16
N GLY A 198 -2.56 27.95 16.71
CA GLY A 198 -3.36 29.12 17.01
C GLY A 198 -2.97 29.80 18.31
N ALA A 199 -3.67 30.88 18.65
CA ALA A 199 -3.35 31.68 19.84
C ALA A 199 -3.47 30.85 21.13
N GLY A 200 -2.36 30.73 21.88
CA GLY A 200 -2.30 29.95 23.11
C GLY A 200 -2.33 28.44 22.92
N GLY A 201 -2.31 27.96 21.68
CA GLY A 201 -2.26 26.53 21.37
C GLY A 201 -0.88 25.93 21.55
N ALA A 202 -0.83 24.61 21.75
CA ALA A 202 0.42 23.86 21.96
C ALA A 202 0.31 22.40 21.53
N LEU A 203 1.44 21.82 21.14
CA LEU A 203 1.57 20.37 20.96
C LEU A 203 1.49 19.68 22.30
N LEU A 204 0.74 18.61 22.39
CA LEU A 204 0.51 17.80 23.57
C LEU A 204 1.18 16.42 23.44
N ALA A 205 1.16 15.64 24.49
CA ALA A 205 1.50 14.23 24.44
C ALA A 205 0.48 13.49 23.54
N PRO A 206 0.92 12.62 22.63
CA PRO A 206 0.01 11.85 21.78
C PRO A 206 -0.78 10.84 22.59
N ARG A 207 -1.86 10.31 22.02
CA ARG A 207 -2.56 9.16 22.61
C ARG A 207 -1.65 7.95 22.69
N LEU A 208 -1.92 7.07 23.63
CA LEU A 208 -1.25 5.78 23.72
C LEU A 208 -1.41 4.98 22.41
N ALA A 209 -0.41 4.18 22.11
CA ALA A 209 -0.50 3.24 21.00
C ALA A 209 -1.57 2.17 21.28
N PRO A 210 -2.28 1.70 20.27
CA PRO A 210 -3.10 0.50 20.41
C PRO A 210 -2.20 -0.72 20.71
N ASP A 211 -2.76 -1.70 21.41
CA ASP A 211 -2.01 -2.93 21.73
C ASP A 211 -1.75 -3.80 20.50
N ARG A 212 -2.58 -3.64 19.44
CA ARG A 212 -2.52 -4.46 18.23
C ARG A 212 -1.54 -3.87 17.23
N ARG A 213 -0.66 -4.70 16.68
CA ARG A 213 0.39 -4.26 15.74
C ARG A 213 0.49 -5.25 14.57
N ILE A 214 0.48 -4.71 13.36
CA ILE A 214 0.56 -5.45 12.09
C ILE A 214 1.73 -4.91 11.28
N GLU A 215 2.51 -5.79 10.67
CA GLU A 215 3.42 -5.41 9.59
C GLU A 215 2.90 -6.01 8.28
N VAL A 216 2.80 -5.21 7.23
CA VAL A 216 2.42 -5.62 5.88
C VAL A 216 3.65 -5.52 5.00
N VAL A 217 4.07 -6.64 4.44
CA VAL A 217 5.20 -6.72 3.51
C VAL A 217 4.66 -7.06 2.12
N GLY A 218 5.02 -6.26 1.09
CA GLY A 218 4.47 -6.52 -0.22
C GLY A 218 5.00 -5.66 -1.35
N ASP A 219 4.31 -5.72 -2.45
CA ASP A 219 4.59 -5.00 -3.69
C ASP A 219 3.66 -3.79 -3.89
N SER A 220 3.48 -3.36 -5.14
CA SER A 220 2.61 -2.23 -5.53
C SER A 220 1.17 -2.36 -5.03
N ILE A 221 0.65 -3.58 -4.90
CA ILE A 221 -0.71 -3.82 -4.40
C ILE A 221 -0.80 -3.42 -2.93
N SER A 222 0.21 -3.74 -2.14
CA SER A 222 0.32 -3.35 -0.73
C SER A 222 0.65 -1.88 -0.53
N VAL A 223 1.33 -1.25 -1.51
CA VAL A 223 1.50 0.20 -1.58
C VAL A 223 0.16 0.92 -1.76
N GLY A 224 -0.79 0.30 -2.46
CA GLY A 224 -2.02 0.95 -2.94
C GLY A 224 -1.79 1.71 -4.24
N ALA A 225 -0.86 1.25 -5.08
CA ALA A 225 -0.58 1.85 -6.37
C ALA A 225 -1.79 1.71 -7.30
N GLY A 226 -2.11 2.77 -8.03
CA GLY A 226 -3.20 2.77 -9.02
C GLY A 226 -4.62 2.73 -8.47
N LEU A 227 -4.81 2.71 -7.16
CA LEU A 227 -6.14 2.52 -6.55
C LEU A 227 -7.10 3.70 -6.78
N GLU A 228 -6.61 4.93 -6.93
CA GLU A 228 -7.42 6.13 -7.19
C GLU A 228 -7.74 6.31 -8.68
N GLY A 229 -7.30 5.41 -9.53
CA GLY A 229 -7.54 5.49 -10.97
C GLY A 229 -8.94 5.01 -11.37
N GLY A 230 -9.51 5.68 -12.37
CA GLY A 230 -10.83 5.33 -12.92
C GLY A 230 -10.84 4.27 -14.00
N ALA A 231 -9.69 3.83 -14.51
CA ALA A 231 -9.61 2.87 -15.62
C ALA A 231 -8.30 2.07 -15.59
N ALA A 232 -8.36 0.80 -16.00
CA ALA A 232 -7.20 -0.09 -16.03
C ALA A 232 -6.06 0.40 -16.97
N GLY A 233 -6.36 1.24 -17.95
CA GLY A 233 -5.39 1.80 -18.90
C GLY A 233 -4.61 3.02 -18.43
N CYS A 234 -4.93 3.63 -17.29
CA CYS A 234 -4.14 4.73 -16.74
C CYS A 234 -2.85 4.22 -16.07
N ALA A 235 -1.84 5.09 -15.92
CA ALA A 235 -0.59 4.73 -15.27
C ALA A 235 -0.75 4.68 -13.73
N ALA A 236 -0.26 3.62 -13.11
CA ALA A 236 -0.06 3.61 -11.66
C ALA A 236 1.17 4.46 -11.33
N ASN A 237 0.98 5.56 -10.63
CA ASN A 237 2.03 6.47 -10.22
C ASN A 237 1.63 7.22 -8.95
N LYS A 238 2.49 8.12 -8.46
CA LYS A 238 2.24 8.91 -7.24
C LYS A 238 0.91 9.69 -7.23
N THR A 239 0.27 9.91 -8.39
CA THR A 239 -1.02 10.64 -8.46
C THR A 239 -2.23 9.75 -8.28
N SER A 240 -2.06 8.44 -8.50
CA SER A 240 -3.11 7.42 -8.37
C SER A 240 -2.84 6.43 -7.22
N THR A 241 -1.80 6.69 -6.43
CA THR A 241 -1.37 5.86 -5.29
C THR A 241 -1.90 6.42 -3.98
N ASP A 242 -2.47 5.53 -3.14
CA ASP A 242 -2.87 5.90 -1.79
C ASP A 242 -2.79 4.72 -0.81
N ASN A 243 -1.75 4.71 0.02
CA ASN A 243 -1.58 3.68 1.03
C ASN A 243 -2.62 3.73 2.15
N TYR A 244 -3.22 4.88 2.43
CA TYR A 244 -4.25 4.99 3.46
C TYR A 244 -5.46 4.09 3.16
N PHE A 245 -5.80 3.93 1.88
CA PHE A 245 -6.89 3.07 1.39
C PHE A 245 -6.42 1.70 0.88
N ALA A 246 -5.13 1.36 1.00
CA ALA A 246 -4.64 0.02 0.69
C ALA A 246 -5.18 -1.01 1.69
N TYR A 247 -5.33 -2.26 1.26
CA TYR A 247 -5.96 -3.33 2.03
C TYR A 247 -5.39 -3.51 3.44
N GLY A 248 -4.07 -3.39 3.59
CA GLY A 248 -3.41 -3.52 4.89
C GLY A 248 -3.83 -2.43 5.87
N SER A 249 -3.89 -1.19 5.39
CA SER A 249 -4.34 -0.02 6.16
C SER A 249 -5.83 -0.07 6.48
N VAL A 250 -6.66 -0.55 5.53
CA VAL A 250 -8.10 -0.80 5.75
C VAL A 250 -8.30 -1.86 6.84
N ALA A 251 -7.60 -3.00 6.73
CA ALA A 251 -7.70 -4.08 7.71
C ALA A 251 -7.24 -3.63 9.11
N ALA A 252 -6.14 -2.90 9.19
CA ALA A 252 -5.60 -2.41 10.47
C ALA A 252 -6.60 -1.49 11.19
N ARG A 253 -7.18 -0.51 10.48
CA ARG A 253 -8.23 0.34 11.06
C ARG A 253 -9.45 -0.46 11.51
N ALA A 254 -9.87 -1.45 10.72
CA ALA A 254 -11.03 -2.30 11.05
C ALA A 254 -10.82 -3.16 12.31
N VAL A 255 -9.58 -3.41 12.72
CA VAL A 255 -9.25 -4.15 13.95
C VAL A 255 -8.58 -3.27 15.02
N ALA A 256 -8.60 -1.95 14.86
CA ALA A 256 -7.98 -0.98 15.76
C ALA A 256 -6.51 -1.33 16.06
N ALA A 257 -5.70 -1.53 15.01
CA ALA A 257 -4.28 -1.85 15.09
C ALA A 257 -3.40 -0.76 14.47
N ASP A 258 -2.18 -0.58 14.98
CA ASP A 258 -1.13 0.08 14.23
C ASP A 258 -0.66 -0.80 13.08
N VAL A 259 -0.29 -0.19 11.95
CA VAL A 259 0.23 -0.91 10.78
C VAL A 259 1.51 -0.26 10.25
N VAL A 260 2.53 -1.07 10.06
CA VAL A 260 3.76 -0.70 9.35
C VAL A 260 3.71 -1.37 7.97
N THR A 261 3.86 -0.60 6.91
CA THR A 261 3.85 -1.10 5.54
C THR A 261 5.27 -1.06 4.96
N ILE A 262 5.81 -2.22 4.63
CA ILE A 262 7.10 -2.43 3.98
C ILE A 262 6.81 -2.93 2.57
N ALA A 263 6.49 -2.00 1.69
CA ALA A 263 6.05 -2.32 0.34
C ALA A 263 6.74 -1.42 -0.70
N TYR A 264 6.98 -1.99 -1.89
CA TYR A 264 7.68 -1.29 -2.97
C TYR A 264 7.15 -1.80 -4.32
N SER A 265 6.81 -0.89 -5.23
CA SER A 265 6.28 -1.26 -6.55
C SER A 265 7.30 -2.04 -7.37
N GLY A 266 6.82 -3.07 -8.07
CA GLY A 266 7.65 -3.91 -8.94
C GLY A 266 8.49 -4.96 -8.22
N ILE A 267 8.49 -4.99 -6.87
CA ILE A 267 9.35 -5.89 -6.10
C ILE A 267 8.76 -7.30 -6.03
N GLY A 268 9.63 -8.32 -6.07
CA GLY A 268 9.29 -9.71 -5.79
C GLY A 268 10.11 -10.29 -4.64
N VAL A 269 9.84 -11.52 -4.26
CA VAL A 269 10.62 -12.23 -3.23
C VAL A 269 11.81 -12.96 -3.83
N PHE A 270 11.65 -13.54 -5.01
CA PHE A 270 12.68 -14.26 -5.77
C PHE A 270 13.20 -13.39 -6.92
N ARG A 271 12.29 -12.77 -7.68
CA ARG A 271 12.65 -11.86 -8.77
C ARG A 271 11.66 -10.69 -8.82
N SER A 272 12.18 -9.49 -9.05
CA SER A 272 11.38 -8.28 -9.28
C SER A 272 10.85 -8.23 -10.73
N PHE A 273 9.87 -7.35 -11.01
CA PHE A 273 9.31 -7.13 -12.34
C PHE A 273 10.41 -6.83 -13.37
N ASN A 274 11.35 -5.92 -13.02
CA ASN A 274 12.62 -5.80 -13.72
C ASN A 274 13.64 -6.70 -13.00
N PRO A 275 14.18 -7.75 -13.65
CA PRO A 275 15.09 -8.70 -13.00
C PRO A 275 16.41 -8.08 -12.48
N ALA A 276 16.77 -6.88 -12.96
CA ALA A 276 17.94 -6.15 -12.46
C ALA A 276 17.68 -5.42 -11.12
N ASP A 277 16.43 -5.26 -10.74
CA ASP A 277 16.06 -4.57 -9.50
C ASP A 277 16.20 -5.48 -8.27
N PRO A 278 16.55 -4.89 -7.11
CA PRO A 278 16.60 -5.63 -5.85
C PRO A 278 15.26 -6.29 -5.53
N THR A 279 15.32 -7.48 -4.90
CA THR A 279 14.15 -8.17 -4.35
C THR A 279 13.80 -7.66 -2.93
N MET A 280 12.61 -8.02 -2.43
CA MET A 280 12.19 -7.61 -1.08
C MET A 280 13.18 -8.05 0.02
N PRO A 281 13.72 -9.29 0.04
CA PRO A 281 14.75 -9.66 1.01
C PRO A 281 15.96 -8.72 1.06
N MET A 282 16.33 -8.09 -0.05
CA MET A 282 17.47 -7.15 -0.13
C MET A 282 17.12 -5.75 0.39
N ARG A 283 15.82 -5.41 0.52
CA ARG A 283 15.35 -4.09 0.99
C ARG A 283 14.72 -4.13 2.37
N TYR A 284 14.25 -5.30 2.81
CA TYR A 284 13.44 -5.47 4.02
C TYR A 284 14.10 -4.88 5.28
N ASP A 285 15.41 -5.06 5.45
CA ASP A 285 16.11 -4.61 6.66
C ASP A 285 16.41 -3.09 6.68
N ARG A 286 15.91 -2.33 5.73
CA ARG A 286 16.22 -0.90 5.60
C ARG A 286 15.24 -0.03 6.38
N ALA A 287 15.76 1.00 7.01
CA ALA A 287 14.94 2.08 7.59
C ALA A 287 14.26 2.92 6.49
N ILE A 288 14.98 3.18 5.40
CA ILE A 288 14.49 3.88 4.20
C ILE A 288 14.79 2.99 2.99
N PRO A 289 13.79 2.68 2.13
CA PRO A 289 13.94 1.66 1.09
C PRO A 289 15.03 1.95 0.05
N SER A 290 15.33 3.23 -0.22
CA SER A 290 16.35 3.67 -1.15
C SER A 290 17.76 3.82 -0.54
N GLU A 291 17.92 3.60 0.78
CA GLU A 291 19.15 3.85 1.52
C GLU A 291 19.68 2.60 2.19
N GLY A 292 20.99 2.57 2.50
CA GLY A 292 21.65 1.41 3.10
C GLY A 292 21.52 1.30 4.62
N ALA A 293 20.96 2.32 5.31
CA ALA A 293 20.83 2.30 6.76
C ALA A 293 19.86 1.21 7.23
N GLY A 294 20.31 0.37 8.17
CA GLY A 294 19.52 -0.71 8.76
C GLY A 294 18.38 -0.20 9.64
N TRP A 295 17.35 -1.03 9.78
CA TRP A 295 16.26 -0.84 10.71
C TRP A 295 16.52 -1.60 12.01
N ASP A 296 16.28 -0.95 13.13
CA ASP A 296 16.28 -1.60 14.43
C ASP A 296 14.89 -2.23 14.69
N PHE A 297 14.80 -3.53 14.50
CA PHE A 297 13.56 -4.29 14.66
C PHE A 297 12.98 -4.26 16.06
N SER A 298 13.77 -3.90 17.10
CA SER A 298 13.26 -3.76 18.47
C SER A 298 12.27 -2.61 18.63
N GLN A 299 12.31 -1.60 17.74
CA GLN A 299 11.44 -0.43 17.78
C GLN A 299 9.97 -0.75 17.44
N TYR A 300 9.72 -1.85 16.74
CA TYR A 300 8.36 -2.28 16.41
C TYR A 300 8.29 -3.81 16.33
N GLN A 301 7.52 -4.41 17.22
CA GLN A 301 7.32 -5.85 17.29
C GLN A 301 5.86 -6.19 16.91
N PRO A 302 5.57 -6.57 15.67
CA PRO A 302 4.22 -6.87 15.22
C PRO A 302 3.71 -8.18 15.84
N HIS A 303 2.40 -8.24 16.10
CA HIS A 303 1.71 -9.47 16.45
C HIS A 303 1.43 -10.34 15.22
N VAL A 304 1.24 -9.68 14.06
CA VAL A 304 0.99 -10.33 12.78
C VAL A 304 1.86 -9.71 11.71
N VAL A 305 2.47 -10.56 10.88
CA VAL A 305 3.13 -10.17 9.63
C VAL A 305 2.31 -10.74 8.46
N VAL A 306 1.85 -9.85 7.60
CA VAL A 306 1.12 -10.19 6.36
C VAL A 306 2.08 -10.03 5.20
N ILE A 307 2.29 -11.08 4.41
CA ILE A 307 3.20 -11.05 3.27
C ILE A 307 2.41 -11.28 1.98
N ASN A 308 2.42 -10.28 1.10
CA ASN A 308 1.77 -10.32 -0.22
C ASN A 308 2.83 -10.06 -1.30
N LEU A 309 3.56 -11.11 -1.65
CA LEU A 309 4.60 -11.11 -2.69
C LEU A 309 4.37 -12.29 -3.64
N GLY A 310 4.67 -12.08 -4.90
CA GLY A 310 4.47 -13.09 -5.94
C GLY A 310 3.97 -12.47 -7.25
N THR A 311 3.23 -11.37 -7.22
CA THR A 311 2.70 -10.74 -8.45
C THR A 311 3.81 -10.49 -9.47
N ASN A 312 4.92 -9.92 -9.03
CA ASN A 312 6.07 -9.64 -9.89
C ASN A 312 6.89 -10.89 -10.21
N ASP A 313 7.01 -11.81 -9.26
CA ASP A 313 7.69 -13.09 -9.46
C ASP A 313 7.02 -13.92 -10.57
N PHE A 314 5.69 -13.92 -10.64
CA PHE A 314 4.90 -14.64 -11.64
C PHE A 314 4.67 -13.86 -12.93
N GLY A 315 5.05 -12.60 -13.01
CA GLY A 315 4.88 -11.75 -14.20
C GLY A 315 5.54 -12.30 -15.48
N ALA A 316 6.65 -13.04 -15.35
CA ALA A 316 7.33 -13.72 -16.44
C ALA A 316 7.09 -15.26 -16.43
N GLY A 317 5.94 -15.71 -15.93
CA GLY A 317 5.57 -17.12 -15.78
C GLY A 317 5.89 -17.69 -14.40
N ASP A 318 5.47 -18.93 -14.14
CA ASP A 318 5.68 -19.62 -12.87
C ASP A 318 7.19 -19.80 -12.61
N PRO A 319 7.74 -19.25 -11.52
CA PRO A 319 9.14 -19.38 -11.18
C PRO A 319 9.48 -20.74 -10.52
N GLY A 320 8.49 -21.55 -10.16
CA GLY A 320 8.65 -22.89 -9.58
C GLY A 320 9.32 -22.90 -8.20
N GLN A 321 10.12 -23.94 -7.95
CA GLN A 321 10.79 -24.17 -6.65
C GLN A 321 11.66 -22.99 -6.18
N PRO A 322 12.41 -22.26 -7.02
CA PRO A 322 13.19 -21.09 -6.59
C PRO A 322 12.39 -20.00 -5.87
N TYR A 323 11.13 -19.79 -6.27
CA TYR A 323 10.22 -18.87 -5.56
C TYR A 323 9.87 -19.38 -4.16
N VAL A 324 9.55 -20.69 -4.06
CA VAL A 324 9.22 -21.32 -2.77
C VAL A 324 10.41 -21.23 -1.82
N ASP A 325 11.62 -21.55 -2.30
CA ASP A 325 12.83 -21.51 -1.49
C ASP A 325 13.19 -20.11 -1.00
N ALA A 326 13.11 -19.12 -1.88
CA ALA A 326 13.34 -17.72 -1.54
C ALA A 326 12.32 -17.20 -0.51
N TYR A 327 11.04 -17.55 -0.69
CA TYR A 327 9.99 -17.12 0.21
C TYR A 327 10.13 -17.78 1.59
N VAL A 328 10.43 -19.09 1.64
CA VAL A 328 10.71 -19.81 2.90
C VAL A 328 11.89 -19.17 3.64
N ALA A 329 12.97 -18.88 2.92
CA ALA A 329 14.15 -18.21 3.51
C ALA A 329 13.77 -16.82 4.06
N PHE A 330 12.97 -16.07 3.33
CA PHE A 330 12.52 -14.74 3.73
C PHE A 330 11.61 -14.77 4.97
N VAL A 331 10.65 -15.69 5.05
CA VAL A 331 9.81 -15.85 6.26
C VAL A 331 10.66 -16.23 7.47
N ARG A 332 11.66 -17.10 7.30
CA ARG A 332 12.59 -17.45 8.39
C ARG A 332 13.42 -16.25 8.85
N HIS A 333 13.85 -15.39 7.94
CA HIS A 333 14.54 -14.16 8.26
C HIS A 333 13.64 -13.20 9.09
N ILE A 334 12.39 -13.00 8.67
CA ILE A 334 11.43 -12.19 9.42
C ILE A 334 11.14 -12.82 10.79
N ARG A 335 10.98 -14.16 10.87
CA ARG A 335 10.76 -14.88 12.12
C ARG A 335 11.88 -14.66 13.12
N ALA A 336 13.14 -14.59 12.66
CA ALA A 336 14.28 -14.34 13.53
C ALA A 336 14.20 -12.95 14.20
N ASN A 337 13.66 -11.97 13.50
CA ASN A 337 13.45 -10.61 14.03
C ASN A 337 12.16 -10.49 14.86
N TYR A 338 11.12 -11.28 14.55
CA TYR A 338 9.80 -11.24 15.17
C TYR A 338 9.38 -12.63 15.67
N PRO A 339 10.00 -13.16 16.73
CA PRO A 339 9.79 -14.54 17.19
C PRO A 339 8.34 -14.81 17.63
N GLY A 340 7.62 -13.78 18.07
CA GLY A 340 6.23 -13.87 18.53
C GLY A 340 5.16 -13.69 17.44
N ALA A 341 5.50 -13.29 16.21
CA ALA A 341 4.52 -12.91 15.21
C ALA A 341 3.73 -14.11 14.64
N TYR A 342 2.49 -13.89 14.24
CA TYR A 342 1.71 -14.79 13.39
C TYR A 342 1.91 -14.39 11.92
N PHE A 343 2.08 -15.35 11.00
CA PHE A 343 2.28 -15.05 9.58
C PHE A 343 1.04 -15.36 8.76
N ILE A 344 0.65 -14.42 7.90
CA ILE A 344 -0.38 -14.63 6.88
C ILE A 344 0.27 -14.40 5.51
N CYS A 345 0.47 -15.49 4.75
CA CYS A 345 1.01 -15.44 3.40
C CYS A 345 -0.14 -15.31 2.40
N ILE A 346 -0.16 -14.23 1.63
CA ILE A 346 -1.23 -13.94 0.68
C ILE A 346 -0.92 -14.60 -0.67
N ALA A 347 -1.89 -15.32 -1.23
CA ALA A 347 -1.95 -15.62 -2.65
C ALA A 347 -2.90 -14.62 -3.33
N MET A 348 -2.33 -13.69 -4.11
CA MET A 348 -3.10 -12.62 -4.73
C MET A 348 -3.94 -13.14 -5.90
N TYR A 349 -3.40 -14.05 -6.70
CA TYR A 349 -4.02 -14.62 -7.88
C TYR A 349 -4.04 -16.15 -7.83
N GLY A 350 -4.96 -16.79 -8.56
CA GLY A 350 -5.13 -18.23 -8.55
C GLY A 350 -3.88 -19.01 -8.97
N ASN A 351 -3.05 -18.48 -9.87
CA ASN A 351 -1.79 -19.08 -10.28
C ASN A 351 -0.70 -19.09 -9.19
N GLN A 352 -0.88 -18.35 -8.09
CA GLN A 352 0.04 -18.29 -6.96
C GLN A 352 -0.38 -19.22 -5.80
N GLU A 353 -1.64 -19.67 -5.78
CA GLU A 353 -2.21 -20.39 -4.63
C GLU A 353 -1.43 -21.64 -4.26
N THR A 354 -1.06 -22.44 -5.25
CA THR A 354 -0.27 -23.67 -5.02
C THR A 354 1.13 -23.34 -4.51
N ALA A 355 1.80 -22.35 -5.09
CA ALA A 355 3.17 -21.99 -4.70
C ALA A 355 3.22 -21.43 -3.28
N VAL A 356 2.31 -20.51 -2.91
CA VAL A 356 2.18 -19.97 -1.55
C VAL A 356 1.79 -21.09 -0.57
N GLY A 357 0.92 -22.02 -0.98
CA GLY A 357 0.60 -23.23 -0.20
C GLY A 357 1.82 -24.09 0.08
N ASN A 358 2.68 -24.29 -0.92
CA ASN A 358 3.93 -25.02 -0.77
C ASN A 358 4.89 -24.32 0.21
N VAL A 359 4.97 -22.98 0.18
CA VAL A 359 5.75 -22.20 1.17
C VAL A 359 5.23 -22.46 2.59
N VAL A 360 3.93 -22.33 2.82
CA VAL A 360 3.33 -22.55 4.14
C VAL A 360 3.54 -23.98 4.62
N ASN A 361 3.36 -24.98 3.73
CA ASN A 361 3.57 -26.38 4.05
C ASN A 361 5.05 -26.68 4.38
N ALA A 362 5.99 -26.12 3.61
CA ALA A 362 7.42 -26.28 3.88
C ALA A 362 7.83 -25.71 5.24
N LEU A 363 7.27 -24.56 5.62
CA LEU A 363 7.52 -23.94 6.92
C LEU A 363 6.88 -24.76 8.06
N ARG A 364 5.63 -25.23 7.88
CA ARG A 364 4.95 -26.10 8.86
C ARG A 364 5.67 -27.41 9.08
N ASN A 365 6.16 -28.05 8.02
CA ASN A 365 6.97 -29.25 8.09
C ASN A 365 8.31 -29.00 8.81
N GLY A 366 8.81 -27.77 8.78
CA GLY A 366 9.96 -27.28 9.53
C GLY A 366 9.65 -26.86 10.97
N GLY A 367 8.42 -27.08 11.48
CA GLY A 367 8.03 -26.80 12.86
C GLY A 367 7.34 -25.44 13.07
N GLU A 368 7.07 -24.67 12.02
CA GLU A 368 6.35 -23.41 12.16
C GLU A 368 4.84 -23.64 12.35
N THR A 369 4.29 -23.24 13.49
CA THR A 369 2.87 -23.44 13.83
C THR A 369 2.02 -22.20 13.69
N ARG A 370 2.64 -21.01 13.59
CA ARG A 370 1.96 -19.71 13.56
C ARG A 370 2.03 -19.09 12.16
N ILE A 371 1.58 -19.84 11.17
CA ILE A 371 1.60 -19.45 9.77
C ILE A 371 0.40 -20.04 9.01
N GLU A 372 -0.14 -19.28 8.08
CA GLU A 372 -1.19 -19.74 7.17
C GLU A 372 -1.14 -19.02 5.83
N GLN A 373 -1.90 -19.56 4.87
CA GLN A 373 -2.22 -18.90 3.60
C GLN A 373 -3.60 -18.25 3.66
N LEU A 374 -3.72 -17.08 3.03
CA LEU A 374 -4.99 -16.43 2.75
C LEU A 374 -5.06 -16.07 1.25
N ASN A 375 -6.17 -16.39 0.58
CA ASN A 375 -6.33 -16.13 -0.84
C ASN A 375 -7.17 -14.86 -1.07
N PHE A 376 -6.62 -13.91 -1.85
CA PHE A 376 -7.31 -12.70 -2.29
C PHE A 376 -8.01 -12.84 -3.65
N ASN A 377 -7.74 -13.92 -4.39
CA ASN A 377 -8.30 -14.17 -5.70
C ASN A 377 -9.83 -13.92 -5.82
N PRO A 378 -10.66 -14.29 -4.84
CA PRO A 378 -12.10 -14.06 -4.93
C PRO A 378 -12.54 -12.59 -4.89
N VAL A 379 -11.72 -11.66 -4.39
CA VAL A 379 -12.14 -10.28 -4.06
C VAL A 379 -11.33 -9.18 -4.76
N GLN A 380 -10.34 -9.54 -5.57
CA GLN A 380 -9.42 -8.56 -6.19
C GLN A 380 -9.85 -8.04 -7.58
N ASN A 381 -11.06 -8.35 -8.05
CA ASN A 381 -11.45 -8.23 -9.47
C ASN A 381 -11.76 -6.83 -10.00
N ASN A 382 -11.83 -5.80 -9.15
CA ASN A 382 -12.05 -4.43 -9.61
C ASN A 382 -10.71 -3.74 -9.84
N LEU A 383 -10.45 -3.30 -11.08
CA LEU A 383 -9.17 -2.77 -11.50
C LEU A 383 -9.17 -1.23 -11.59
N GLY A 384 -8.12 -0.64 -11.07
CA GLY A 384 -7.75 0.76 -11.23
C GLY A 384 -6.64 0.95 -12.27
N CYS A 385 -5.77 1.94 -12.08
CA CYS A 385 -4.68 2.22 -13.01
C CYS A 385 -3.70 1.05 -13.13
N ALA A 386 -3.22 0.81 -14.34
CA ALA A 386 -2.26 -0.24 -14.68
C ALA A 386 -2.68 -1.63 -14.16
N GLN A 387 -3.97 -1.91 -14.18
CA GLN A 387 -4.58 -3.17 -13.73
C GLN A 387 -4.36 -3.50 -12.24
N HIS A 388 -4.01 -2.52 -11.41
CA HIS A 388 -3.94 -2.68 -9.96
C HIS A 388 -5.35 -2.69 -9.36
N PRO A 389 -5.55 -3.33 -8.19
CA PRO A 389 -6.84 -3.27 -7.48
C PRO A 389 -7.24 -1.83 -7.17
N ASN A 390 -8.44 -1.43 -7.57
CA ASN A 390 -9.00 -0.12 -7.25
C ASN A 390 -9.45 -0.02 -5.78
N ALA A 391 -9.96 1.14 -5.35
CA ALA A 391 -10.38 1.37 -3.97
C ALA A 391 -11.43 0.36 -3.48
N ALA A 392 -12.34 -0.10 -4.34
CA ALA A 392 -13.35 -1.09 -3.98
C ALA A 392 -12.73 -2.48 -3.74
N ALA A 393 -11.81 -2.91 -4.62
CA ALA A 393 -11.05 -4.16 -4.45
C ALA A 393 -10.15 -4.10 -3.21
N GLN A 394 -9.44 -2.99 -2.99
CA GLN A 394 -8.62 -2.78 -1.80
C GLN A 394 -9.45 -2.88 -0.51
N THR A 395 -10.66 -2.28 -0.51
CA THR A 395 -11.59 -2.37 0.62
C THR A 395 -12.07 -3.82 0.84
N ALA A 396 -12.41 -4.54 -0.21
CA ALA A 396 -12.85 -5.94 -0.11
C ALA A 396 -11.73 -6.85 0.43
N MET A 397 -10.49 -6.70 -0.07
CA MET A 397 -9.31 -7.40 0.43
C MET A 397 -9.03 -7.05 1.90
N GLY A 398 -9.14 -5.77 2.27
CA GLY A 398 -8.96 -5.30 3.64
C GLY A 398 -9.98 -5.89 4.61
N ASN A 399 -11.24 -5.96 4.22
CA ASN A 399 -12.31 -6.58 5.02
C ASN A 399 -12.08 -8.09 5.19
N LEU A 400 -11.66 -8.79 4.15
CA LEU A 400 -11.31 -10.21 4.22
C LEU A 400 -10.14 -10.44 5.18
N LEU A 401 -9.07 -9.63 5.07
CA LEU A 401 -7.94 -9.70 6.00
C LEU A 401 -8.36 -9.38 7.43
N ALA A 402 -9.17 -8.34 7.65
CA ALA A 402 -9.66 -7.99 8.99
C ALA A 402 -10.48 -9.12 9.63
N ALA A 403 -11.35 -9.79 8.86
CA ALA A 403 -12.09 -10.95 9.33
C ALA A 403 -11.14 -12.08 9.74
N ARG A 404 -10.08 -12.33 8.95
CA ARG A 404 -9.09 -13.35 9.27
C ARG A 404 -8.27 -13.00 10.51
N LEU A 405 -7.83 -11.74 10.63
CA LEU A 405 -7.12 -11.24 11.81
C LEU A 405 -7.92 -11.45 13.10
N ARG A 406 -9.23 -11.12 13.08
CA ARG A 406 -10.11 -11.39 14.24
C ARG A 406 -10.15 -12.87 14.60
N ALA A 407 -10.23 -13.74 13.60
CA ALA A 407 -10.33 -15.18 13.82
C ALA A 407 -9.04 -15.79 14.39
N VAL A 408 -7.86 -15.39 13.89
CA VAL A 408 -6.59 -16.02 14.29
C VAL A 408 -5.95 -15.39 15.53
N MET A 409 -6.25 -14.09 15.78
CA MET A 409 -5.67 -13.33 16.89
C MET A 409 -6.66 -13.13 18.05
N ASN A 410 -7.91 -13.50 17.87
CA ASN A 410 -9.01 -13.25 18.82
C ASN A 410 -9.15 -11.74 19.13
N TRP A 411 -9.13 -10.90 18.08
CA TRP A 411 -9.19 -9.43 18.16
C TRP A 411 -10.59 -8.86 18.02
#